data_46e0f4bb214c99fd45fe2c6b43d4ee22
#
_entry.id   46e0f4bb214c99fd45fe2c6b43d4ee22
#
_cell.length_a   1.000
_cell.length_b   1.000
_cell.length_c   1.000
_cell.angle_alpha   90.00
_cell.angle_beta   90.00
_cell.angle_gamma   90.00
#
_symmetry.space_group_name_H-M   'P 1'
#
loop_
_entity.id
_entity.type
_entity.pdbx_description
1 polymer ?
#
loop_
_entity_poly.entity_id
_entity_poly.type
_entity_poly.pdbx_seq_one_letter_code
_entity_poly.pdbx_strand_id
1 'polypeptide(L)'
;ALRVPDLEFVDPFGGANDLAKGILRTPVDPRQSFDDDPLRMMRAVRFVAQLGFTIEANTAEAILDMVSRLDIVSAERVRDEITKMLLSANPRAGIEAMVESGIADRVLPEIPALRLEIDEHHRHKDVFEHTMMVLERAIALETDNEGAVPRPDLTLRLAALLHDIGKPRTRKFEEGGKVSFHHHDVVGAKMTRKRMKALHFDHHIIDDVSELVNLHLRFHGYVDEPWTDSAVRRYVKDSGHLYERLNRLTRADATTQNKRKSLMFEQAMD
;
A
#
# COMPACT_ATOMS: atom_id res chain seq x y z
N ALA A 1 7.60 -12.41 29.94
CA ALA A 1 7.19 -11.46 30.96
C ALA A 1 8.17 -11.46 32.14
N LEU A 2 8.18 -10.40 32.96
CA LEU A 2 8.89 -10.40 34.25
C LEU A 2 7.88 -10.54 35.38
N ARG A 3 8.11 -11.49 36.29
CA ARG A 3 7.29 -11.65 37.50
C ARG A 3 7.76 -10.61 38.52
N VAL A 4 6.82 -9.89 39.11
CA VAL A 4 7.06 -8.92 40.18
C VAL A 4 6.74 -9.62 41.51
N PRO A 5 7.56 -9.44 42.59
CA PRO A 5 8.68 -8.50 42.72
C PRO A 5 10.06 -9.05 42.30
N ASP A 6 10.18 -10.36 42.06
CA ASP A 6 11.47 -11.04 41.96
C ASP A 6 12.19 -10.81 40.62
N LEU A 7 11.55 -10.14 39.67
CA LEU A 7 12.02 -9.91 38.30
C LEU A 7 12.41 -11.20 37.56
N GLU A 8 11.82 -12.33 37.94
CA GLU A 8 12.03 -13.60 37.26
C GLU A 8 11.47 -13.56 35.85
N PHE A 9 12.29 -13.93 34.84
CA PHE A 9 11.83 -14.05 33.47
C PHE A 9 10.91 -15.27 33.29
N VAL A 10 9.67 -15.02 32.90
CA VAL A 10 8.64 -16.06 32.67
C VAL A 10 8.31 -16.14 31.20
N ASP A 11 8.58 -17.26 30.55
CA ASP A 11 8.30 -17.52 29.15
C ASP A 11 7.66 -18.91 28.95
N PRO A 12 6.37 -19.05 29.28
CA PRO A 12 5.71 -20.36 29.26
C PRO A 12 5.46 -20.90 27.85
N PHE A 13 5.62 -20.07 26.83
CA PHE A 13 5.37 -20.43 25.42
C PHE A 13 6.63 -20.44 24.55
N GLY A 14 7.79 -20.22 25.11
CA GLY A 14 9.07 -20.20 24.35
C GLY A 14 9.24 -18.99 23.44
N GLY A 15 8.50 -17.88 23.71
CA GLY A 15 8.49 -16.67 22.88
C GLY A 15 9.84 -15.98 22.77
N ALA A 16 10.74 -16.14 23.77
CA ALA A 16 12.11 -15.61 23.70
C ALA A 16 12.92 -16.29 22.57
N ASN A 17 12.74 -17.59 22.39
CA ASN A 17 13.39 -18.35 21.32
C ASN A 17 12.81 -17.95 19.94
N ASP A 18 11.49 -17.80 19.82
CA ASP A 18 10.85 -17.33 18.60
C ASP A 18 11.29 -15.90 18.25
N LEU A 19 11.37 -15.02 19.25
CA LEU A 19 11.88 -13.65 19.09
C LEU A 19 13.33 -13.65 18.54
N ALA A 20 14.19 -14.49 19.12
CA ALA A 20 15.59 -14.60 18.67
C ALA A 20 15.72 -15.15 17.24
N LYS A 21 14.77 -15.96 16.79
CA LYS A 21 14.72 -16.52 15.43
C LYS A 21 13.91 -15.68 14.43
N GLY A 22 13.27 -14.59 14.86
CA GLY A 22 12.40 -13.79 14.01
C GLY A 22 11.14 -14.54 13.57
N ILE A 23 10.55 -15.36 14.44
CA ILE A 23 9.37 -16.18 14.14
C ILE A 23 8.13 -15.58 14.81
N LEU A 24 7.04 -15.46 14.03
CA LEU A 24 5.71 -15.09 14.51
C LEU A 24 4.88 -16.36 14.69
N ARG A 25 4.50 -16.64 15.93
CA ARG A 25 3.69 -17.78 16.31
C ARG A 25 2.63 -17.37 17.33
N THR A 26 1.48 -18.03 17.32
CA THR A 26 0.47 -17.87 18.38
C THR A 26 0.90 -18.61 19.64
N PRO A 27 0.62 -18.09 20.84
CA PRO A 27 0.98 -18.76 22.10
C PRO A 27 0.29 -20.12 22.29
N VAL A 28 -0.91 -20.26 21.76
CA VAL A 28 -1.73 -21.48 21.77
C VAL A 28 -1.98 -21.95 20.34
N ASP A 29 -2.76 -23.00 20.16
CA ASP A 29 -3.17 -23.47 18.84
C ASP A 29 -3.64 -22.29 17.97
N PRO A 30 -3.14 -22.13 16.73
CA PRO A 30 -3.48 -20.98 15.88
C PRO A 30 -4.96 -20.88 15.58
N ARG A 31 -5.66 -22.02 15.36
CA ARG A 31 -7.09 -22.01 15.04
C ARG A 31 -7.91 -21.50 16.21
N GLN A 32 -7.59 -21.96 17.42
CA GLN A 32 -8.23 -21.44 18.63
C GLN A 32 -7.94 -19.95 18.82
N SER A 33 -6.68 -19.54 18.63
CA SER A 33 -6.28 -18.13 18.74
C SER A 33 -7.04 -17.22 17.79
N PHE A 34 -7.27 -17.65 16.54
CA PHE A 34 -8.01 -16.86 15.54
C PHE A 34 -9.52 -16.95 15.70
N ASP A 35 -10.02 -18.01 16.32
CA ASP A 35 -11.44 -18.08 16.70
C ASP A 35 -11.76 -17.10 17.84
N ASP A 36 -10.87 -16.99 18.82
CA ASP A 36 -10.98 -16.03 19.93
C ASP A 36 -10.94 -14.57 19.46
N ASP A 37 -10.01 -14.22 18.55
CA ASP A 37 -9.87 -12.89 17.97
C ASP A 37 -9.29 -12.96 16.55
N PRO A 38 -10.14 -12.92 15.51
CA PRO A 38 -9.69 -12.99 14.11
C PRO A 38 -8.75 -11.85 13.70
N LEU A 39 -8.78 -10.70 14.37
CA LEU A 39 -7.85 -9.60 14.08
C LEU A 39 -6.38 -10.00 14.28
N ARG A 40 -6.10 -11.05 15.04
CA ARG A 40 -4.73 -11.58 15.20
C ARG A 40 -4.11 -11.97 13.87
N MET A 41 -4.89 -12.37 12.86
CA MET A 41 -4.40 -12.60 11.49
C MET A 41 -3.84 -11.31 10.85
N MET A 42 -4.58 -10.19 10.98
CA MET A 42 -4.09 -8.87 10.53
C MET A 42 -2.83 -8.43 11.30
N ARG A 43 -2.79 -8.70 12.61
CA ARG A 43 -1.61 -8.40 13.44
C ARG A 43 -0.38 -9.19 13.01
N ALA A 44 -0.55 -10.45 12.58
CA ALA A 44 0.56 -11.26 12.09
C ALA A 44 1.23 -10.61 10.86
N VAL A 45 0.46 -10.23 9.83
CA VAL A 45 1.01 -9.59 8.63
C VAL A 45 1.57 -8.18 8.93
N ARG A 46 0.97 -7.45 9.87
CA ARG A 46 1.55 -6.19 10.34
C ARG A 46 2.90 -6.40 11.02
N PHE A 47 3.07 -7.44 11.83
CA PHE A 47 4.35 -7.73 12.46
C PHE A 47 5.41 -8.18 11.46
N VAL A 48 5.04 -8.83 10.34
CA VAL A 48 5.97 -9.04 9.21
C VAL A 48 6.52 -7.68 8.74
N ALA A 49 5.66 -6.69 8.53
CA ALA A 49 6.08 -5.34 8.10
C ALA A 49 6.92 -4.59 9.13
N GLN A 50 6.59 -4.73 10.42
CA GLN A 50 7.22 -3.96 11.50
C GLN A 50 8.53 -4.56 12.01
N LEU A 51 8.61 -5.88 12.05
CA LEU A 51 9.71 -6.61 12.69
C LEU A 51 10.59 -7.37 11.68
N GLY A 52 10.12 -7.55 10.44
CA GLY A 52 10.80 -8.39 9.44
C GLY A 52 10.78 -9.88 9.81
N PHE A 53 9.82 -10.31 10.63
CA PHE A 53 9.70 -11.69 11.09
C PHE A 53 8.90 -12.52 10.10
N THR A 54 9.12 -13.83 10.15
CA THR A 54 8.41 -14.83 9.33
C THR A 54 7.28 -15.48 10.12
N ILE A 55 6.13 -15.66 9.49
CA ILE A 55 5.00 -16.38 10.11
C ILE A 55 5.32 -17.89 10.08
N GLU A 56 5.17 -18.54 11.23
CA GLU A 56 5.37 -19.98 11.38
C GLU A 56 4.36 -20.76 10.54
N ALA A 57 4.79 -21.91 9.97
CA ALA A 57 4.01 -22.64 8.96
C ALA A 57 2.59 -23.01 9.40
N ASN A 58 2.41 -23.58 10.60
CA ASN A 58 1.07 -23.94 11.09
C ASN A 58 0.20 -22.70 11.33
N THR A 59 0.82 -21.59 11.73
CA THR A 59 0.13 -20.30 11.90
C THR A 59 -0.31 -19.74 10.55
N ALA A 60 0.55 -19.84 9.52
CA ALA A 60 0.23 -19.41 8.17
C ALA A 60 -0.91 -20.26 7.54
N GLU A 61 -0.87 -21.58 7.72
CA GLU A 61 -1.93 -22.50 7.27
C GLU A 61 -3.27 -22.15 7.94
N ALA A 62 -3.26 -21.93 9.25
CA ALA A 62 -4.47 -21.55 9.98
C ALA A 62 -5.04 -20.20 9.52
N ILE A 63 -4.20 -19.23 9.12
CA ILE A 63 -4.66 -17.97 8.51
C ILE A 63 -5.43 -18.26 7.22
N LEU A 64 -4.87 -19.06 6.31
CA LEU A 64 -5.51 -19.43 5.04
C LEU A 64 -6.89 -20.09 5.27
N ASP A 65 -6.97 -21.01 6.22
CA ASP A 65 -8.20 -21.73 6.53
C ASP A 65 -9.28 -20.84 7.16
N MET A 66 -8.88 -19.83 7.92
CA MET A 66 -9.78 -19.05 8.78
C MET A 66 -9.95 -17.59 8.34
N VAL A 67 -9.36 -17.20 7.21
CA VAL A 67 -9.38 -15.79 6.73
C VAL A 67 -10.80 -15.20 6.64
N SER A 68 -11.81 -16.02 6.35
CA SER A 68 -13.22 -15.60 6.32
C SER A 68 -13.75 -15.09 7.66
N ARG A 69 -13.10 -15.46 8.77
CA ARG A 69 -13.46 -14.94 10.11
C ARG A 69 -13.16 -13.43 10.25
N LEU A 70 -12.37 -12.84 9.37
CA LEU A 70 -12.16 -11.39 9.36
C LEU A 70 -13.43 -10.61 9.05
N ASP A 71 -14.43 -11.22 8.42
CA ASP A 71 -15.71 -10.56 8.07
C ASP A 71 -16.49 -10.08 9.29
N ILE A 72 -16.22 -10.63 10.50
CA ILE A 72 -16.87 -10.20 11.76
C ILE A 72 -16.08 -9.09 12.48
N VAL A 73 -14.88 -8.76 12.02
CA VAL A 73 -14.04 -7.73 12.65
C VAL A 73 -14.51 -6.35 12.19
N SER A 74 -14.60 -5.40 13.13
CA SER A 74 -15.03 -4.04 12.78
C SER A 74 -14.04 -3.35 11.83
N ALA A 75 -14.57 -2.52 10.93
CA ALA A 75 -13.80 -1.81 9.93
C ALA A 75 -12.71 -0.91 10.54
N GLU A 76 -13.00 -0.30 11.68
CA GLU A 76 -12.05 0.56 12.41
C GLU A 76 -10.83 -0.23 12.89
N ARG A 77 -11.04 -1.45 13.43
CA ARG A 77 -9.93 -2.30 13.87
C ARG A 77 -9.07 -2.74 12.69
N VAL A 78 -9.69 -3.07 11.56
CA VAL A 78 -8.99 -3.41 10.31
C VAL A 78 -8.20 -2.20 9.80
N ARG A 79 -8.82 -1.01 9.73
CA ARG A 79 -8.16 0.25 9.36
C ARG A 79 -6.92 0.52 10.21
N ASP A 80 -7.03 0.34 11.52
CA ASP A 80 -5.94 0.62 12.46
C ASP A 80 -4.74 -0.30 12.22
N GLU A 81 -4.96 -1.58 11.88
CA GLU A 81 -3.88 -2.51 11.54
C GLU A 81 -3.25 -2.17 10.17
N ILE A 82 -4.06 -1.80 9.16
CA ILE A 82 -3.57 -1.31 7.86
C ILE A 82 -2.73 -0.05 8.06
N THR A 83 -3.21 0.90 8.84
CA THR A 83 -2.50 2.16 9.14
C THR A 83 -1.15 1.90 9.79
N LYS A 84 -1.11 1.07 10.85
CA LYS A 84 0.15 0.70 11.53
C LYS A 84 1.11 -0.04 10.62
N MET A 85 0.60 -0.87 9.72
CA MET A 85 1.41 -1.59 8.72
C MET A 85 2.00 -0.62 7.70
N LEU A 86 1.20 0.28 7.13
CA LEU A 86 1.67 1.28 6.17
C LEU A 86 2.69 2.25 6.78
N LEU A 87 2.53 2.61 8.07
CA LEU A 87 3.47 3.48 8.78
C LEU A 87 4.73 2.78 9.29
N SER A 88 4.88 1.47 9.04
CA SER A 88 6.07 0.70 9.42
C SER A 88 7.26 0.97 8.49
N ALA A 89 8.40 0.39 8.86
CA ALA A 89 9.64 0.50 8.07
C ALA A 89 9.57 -0.26 6.74
N ASN A 90 8.84 -1.38 6.69
CA ASN A 90 8.73 -2.22 5.49
C ASN A 90 7.27 -2.62 5.21
N PRO A 91 6.42 -1.67 4.80
CA PRO A 91 5.01 -1.97 4.52
C PRO A 91 4.82 -2.94 3.36
N ARG A 92 5.74 -2.96 2.37
CA ARG A 92 5.70 -3.90 1.25
C ARG A 92 5.60 -5.34 1.73
N ALA A 93 6.47 -5.78 2.63
CA ALA A 93 6.46 -7.15 3.14
C ALA A 93 5.12 -7.52 3.81
N GLY A 94 4.51 -6.58 4.53
CA GLY A 94 3.18 -6.80 5.13
C GLY A 94 2.06 -6.90 4.10
N ILE A 95 2.10 -6.07 3.05
CA ILE A 95 1.11 -6.11 1.96
C ILE A 95 1.24 -7.40 1.16
N GLU A 96 2.47 -7.83 0.83
CA GLU A 96 2.73 -9.10 0.17
C GLU A 96 2.19 -10.27 1.01
N ALA A 97 2.46 -10.29 2.32
CA ALA A 97 1.94 -11.29 3.24
C ALA A 97 0.41 -11.27 3.33
N MET A 98 -0.23 -10.08 3.28
CA MET A 98 -1.70 -9.97 3.21
C MET A 98 -2.26 -10.60 1.94
N VAL A 99 -1.61 -10.40 0.80
CA VAL A 99 -2.05 -10.94 -0.49
C VAL A 99 -1.85 -12.45 -0.54
N GLU A 100 -0.70 -12.95 -0.08
CA GLU A 100 -0.37 -14.38 -0.08
C GLU A 100 -1.26 -15.20 0.88
N SER A 101 -1.66 -14.59 2.00
CA SER A 101 -2.54 -15.23 3.00
C SER A 101 -4.02 -15.11 2.69
N GLY A 102 -4.43 -14.46 1.60
CA GLY A 102 -5.84 -14.20 1.28
C GLY A 102 -6.52 -13.14 2.17
N ILE A 103 -5.80 -12.54 3.12
CA ILE A 103 -6.32 -11.46 3.98
C ILE A 103 -6.73 -10.27 3.12
N ALA A 104 -5.91 -9.92 2.12
CA ALA A 104 -6.20 -8.77 1.26
C ALA A 104 -7.53 -8.92 0.50
N ASP A 105 -7.92 -10.12 0.10
CA ASP A 105 -9.20 -10.38 -0.59
C ASP A 105 -10.42 -10.01 0.28
N ARG A 106 -10.28 -10.05 1.61
CA ARG A 106 -11.33 -9.69 2.57
C ARG A 106 -11.35 -8.21 2.89
N VAL A 107 -10.19 -7.61 3.14
CA VAL A 107 -10.11 -6.26 3.71
C VAL A 107 -9.79 -5.18 2.67
N LEU A 108 -9.04 -5.52 1.62
CA LEU A 108 -8.55 -4.58 0.58
C LEU A 108 -8.44 -5.28 -0.79
N PRO A 109 -9.54 -5.85 -1.32
CA PRO A 109 -9.54 -6.70 -2.52
C PRO A 109 -9.06 -5.98 -3.79
N GLU A 110 -8.97 -4.67 -3.79
CA GLU A 110 -8.41 -3.89 -4.87
C GLU A 110 -6.91 -4.19 -5.09
N ILE A 111 -6.18 -4.59 -4.04
CA ILE A 111 -4.74 -4.84 -4.13
C ILE A 111 -4.40 -6.17 -4.80
N PRO A 112 -4.93 -7.34 -4.40
CA PRO A 112 -4.69 -8.57 -5.16
C PRO A 112 -5.22 -8.49 -6.60
N ALA A 113 -6.25 -7.70 -6.88
CA ALA A 113 -6.75 -7.47 -8.23
C ALA A 113 -5.74 -6.78 -9.16
N LEU A 114 -4.68 -6.15 -8.63
CA LEU A 114 -3.58 -5.56 -9.42
C LEU A 114 -2.64 -6.63 -10.02
N ARG A 115 -2.68 -7.86 -9.54
CA ARG A 115 -2.00 -9.02 -10.16
C ARG A 115 -2.70 -9.38 -11.45
N LEU A 116 -2.56 -8.53 -12.46
CA LEU A 116 -3.12 -8.79 -13.78
C LEU A 116 -2.34 -9.91 -14.45
N GLU A 117 -3.03 -10.89 -15.02
CA GLU A 117 -2.40 -11.93 -15.84
C GLU A 117 -1.54 -11.29 -16.92
N ILE A 118 -0.29 -11.74 -17.01
CA ILE A 118 0.67 -11.28 -18.02
C ILE A 118 0.15 -11.78 -19.36
N ASP A 119 -0.01 -10.87 -20.33
CA ASP A 119 -0.27 -11.23 -21.73
C ASP A 119 0.90 -12.09 -22.26
N GLU A 120 0.63 -13.06 -23.15
CA GLU A 120 1.59 -14.02 -23.75
C GLU A 120 2.85 -13.36 -24.31
N HIS A 121 2.83 -12.04 -24.53
CA HIS A 121 3.95 -11.25 -25.06
C HIS A 121 4.78 -10.52 -24.01
N HIS A 122 4.59 -10.73 -22.71
CA HIS A 122 5.40 -10.16 -21.60
C HIS A 122 5.59 -8.62 -21.66
N ARG A 123 4.66 -7.89 -22.30
CA ARG A 123 4.83 -6.44 -22.58
C ARG A 123 4.32 -5.53 -21.47
N HIS A 124 3.59 -6.07 -20.49
CA HIS A 124 3.05 -5.28 -19.38
C HIS A 124 3.75 -5.66 -18.09
N LYS A 125 4.30 -4.67 -17.40
CA LYS A 125 4.78 -4.82 -16.02
C LYS A 125 3.58 -5.26 -15.17
N ASP A 126 3.81 -6.19 -14.26
CA ASP A 126 2.83 -6.52 -13.21
C ASP A 126 2.48 -5.23 -12.47
N VAL A 127 1.19 -4.85 -12.49
CA VAL A 127 0.72 -3.61 -11.88
C VAL A 127 0.88 -3.67 -10.36
N PHE A 128 0.76 -4.85 -9.77
CA PHE A 128 1.02 -5.05 -8.35
C PHE A 128 2.47 -4.73 -8.00
N GLU A 129 3.43 -5.30 -8.74
CA GLU A 129 4.85 -5.06 -8.52
C GLU A 129 5.24 -3.60 -8.74
N HIS A 130 4.65 -2.96 -9.76
CA HIS A 130 4.79 -1.53 -9.98
C HIS A 130 4.29 -0.72 -8.78
N THR A 131 3.09 -1.06 -8.26
CA THR A 131 2.51 -0.38 -7.09
C THR A 131 3.38 -0.52 -5.84
N MET A 132 3.97 -1.70 -5.61
CA MET A 132 4.90 -1.91 -4.50
C MET A 132 6.15 -1.05 -4.65
N MET A 133 6.70 -0.95 -5.85
CA MET A 133 7.85 -0.09 -6.15
C MET A 133 7.53 1.40 -5.96
N VAL A 134 6.35 1.84 -6.38
CA VAL A 134 5.88 3.22 -6.17
C VAL A 134 5.76 3.53 -4.68
N LEU A 135 5.21 2.61 -3.89
CA LEU A 135 5.12 2.77 -2.43
C LEU A 135 6.51 2.90 -1.79
N GLU A 136 7.47 2.04 -2.14
CA GLU A 136 8.85 2.11 -1.61
C GLU A 136 9.53 3.44 -1.98
N ARG A 137 9.36 3.91 -3.22
CA ARG A 137 9.90 5.19 -3.67
C ARG A 137 9.24 6.38 -2.98
N ALA A 138 7.93 6.35 -2.79
CA ALA A 138 7.22 7.38 -2.05
C ALA A 138 7.75 7.50 -0.61
N ILE A 139 8.00 6.36 0.05
CA ILE A 139 8.62 6.31 1.39
C ILE A 139 10.05 6.89 1.37
N ALA A 140 10.85 6.55 0.36
CA ALA A 140 12.20 7.11 0.23
C ALA A 140 12.17 8.64 0.06
N LEU A 141 11.20 9.17 -0.68
CA LEU A 141 11.01 10.62 -0.85
C LEU A 141 10.51 11.34 0.41
N GLU A 142 9.96 10.61 1.39
CA GLU A 142 9.66 11.21 2.70
C GLU A 142 10.93 11.62 3.46
N THR A 143 12.10 11.08 3.12
CA THR A 143 13.38 11.37 3.82
C THR A 143 14.00 12.69 3.41
N ASP A 144 13.70 13.20 2.22
CA ASP A 144 14.26 14.45 1.71
C ASP A 144 13.47 15.64 2.26
N ASN A 145 13.83 16.05 3.50
CA ASN A 145 13.01 16.94 4.28
C ASN A 145 13.44 18.36 4.29
N GLU A 146 12.88 19.14 3.45
CA GLU A 146 12.68 20.58 3.70
C GLU A 146 11.19 21.00 3.70
N GLY A 147 10.27 20.04 3.50
CA GLY A 147 8.85 20.31 3.32
C GLY A 147 7.97 20.16 4.57
N ALA A 148 6.80 20.81 4.56
CA ALA A 148 5.79 20.83 5.63
C ALA A 148 5.03 19.51 5.85
N VAL A 149 5.43 18.42 5.19
CA VAL A 149 4.73 17.12 5.26
C VAL A 149 5.32 16.26 6.38
N PRO A 150 4.49 15.82 7.36
CA PRO A 150 4.96 15.02 8.48
C PRO A 150 5.45 13.63 8.05
N ARG A 151 6.37 13.05 8.81
CA ARG A 151 6.89 11.69 8.61
C ARG A 151 6.50 10.77 9.75
N PRO A 152 6.14 9.54 9.45
CA PRO A 152 5.75 8.97 8.14
C PRO A 152 4.42 9.57 7.64
N ASP A 153 4.28 9.76 6.33
CA ASP A 153 3.10 10.38 5.71
C ASP A 153 2.06 9.33 5.27
N LEU A 154 1.07 9.07 6.10
CA LEU A 154 0.00 8.11 5.80
C LEU A 154 -0.75 8.44 4.51
N THR A 155 -1.05 9.73 4.26
CA THR A 155 -1.79 10.17 3.07
C THR A 155 -1.02 9.84 1.80
N LEU A 156 0.30 10.13 1.77
CA LEU A 156 1.14 9.80 0.63
C LEU A 156 1.26 8.28 0.42
N ARG A 157 1.46 7.51 1.48
CA ARG A 157 1.59 6.04 1.41
C ARG A 157 0.30 5.37 0.95
N LEU A 158 -0.86 5.84 1.42
CA LEU A 158 -2.17 5.39 0.94
C LEU A 158 -2.37 5.74 -0.53
N ALA A 159 -2.02 6.97 -0.95
CA ALA A 159 -2.12 7.38 -2.35
C ALA A 159 -1.21 6.52 -3.24
N ALA A 160 0.03 6.25 -2.83
CA ALA A 160 0.95 5.39 -3.55
C ALA A 160 0.45 3.94 -3.66
N LEU A 161 -0.18 3.40 -2.61
CA LEU A 161 -0.76 2.07 -2.63
C LEU A 161 -1.99 1.97 -3.53
N LEU A 162 -2.78 3.05 -3.63
CA LEU A 162 -4.10 3.03 -4.28
C LEU A 162 -4.14 3.72 -5.64
N HIS A 163 -3.03 4.34 -6.13
CA HIS A 163 -3.06 5.16 -7.35
C HIS A 163 -3.55 4.40 -8.58
N ASP A 164 -3.21 3.14 -8.69
CA ASP A 164 -3.47 2.29 -9.85
C ASP A 164 -4.66 1.31 -9.69
N ILE A 165 -5.40 1.34 -8.59
CA ILE A 165 -6.51 0.38 -8.36
C ILE A 165 -7.65 0.48 -9.38
N GLY A 166 -7.67 1.52 -10.20
CA GLY A 166 -8.59 1.65 -11.33
C GLY A 166 -8.23 0.81 -12.54
N LYS A 167 -6.96 0.39 -12.70
CA LYS A 167 -6.46 -0.31 -13.90
C LYS A 167 -7.21 -1.60 -14.22
N PRO A 168 -7.49 -2.50 -13.26
CA PRO A 168 -8.22 -3.73 -13.56
C PRO A 168 -9.60 -3.49 -14.18
N ARG A 169 -10.30 -2.43 -13.76
CA ARG A 169 -11.63 -2.08 -14.26
C ARG A 169 -11.63 -1.32 -15.58
N THR A 170 -10.53 -0.68 -15.93
CA THR A 170 -10.41 0.14 -17.15
C THR A 170 -9.59 -0.54 -18.23
N ARG A 171 -9.12 -1.75 -17.96
CA ARG A 171 -8.35 -2.57 -18.91
C ARG A 171 -9.11 -2.80 -20.19
N LYS A 172 -8.51 -2.45 -21.33
CA LYS A 172 -9.01 -2.75 -22.67
C LYS A 172 -7.91 -3.32 -23.53
N PHE A 173 -8.25 -4.32 -24.31
CA PHE A 173 -7.38 -4.89 -25.34
C PHE A 173 -7.66 -4.16 -26.65
N GLU A 174 -6.64 -3.53 -27.21
CA GLU A 174 -6.70 -2.79 -28.47
C GLU A 174 -6.13 -3.61 -29.62
N GLU A 175 -6.39 -3.19 -30.86
CA GLU A 175 -5.84 -3.84 -32.05
C GLU A 175 -4.30 -3.89 -31.96
N GLY A 176 -3.73 -5.05 -32.38
CA GLY A 176 -2.28 -5.29 -32.27
C GLY A 176 -1.78 -5.74 -30.92
N GLY A 177 -2.66 -6.17 -29.99
CA GLY A 177 -2.28 -6.72 -28.68
C GLY A 177 -1.83 -5.69 -27.66
N LYS A 178 -2.08 -4.40 -27.91
CA LYS A 178 -1.81 -3.33 -26.96
C LYS A 178 -2.91 -3.30 -25.89
N VAL A 179 -2.50 -3.13 -24.63
CA VAL A 179 -3.45 -2.93 -23.51
C VAL A 179 -3.46 -1.47 -23.12
N SER A 180 -4.63 -0.90 -22.90
CA SER A 180 -4.83 0.46 -22.40
C SER A 180 -5.65 0.47 -21.11
N PHE A 181 -5.48 1.54 -20.32
CA PHE A 181 -6.13 1.76 -19.02
C PHE A 181 -6.70 3.17 -18.94
N HIS A 182 -7.42 3.61 -19.97
CA HIS A 182 -7.94 4.98 -20.02
C HIS A 182 -8.84 5.30 -18.84
N HIS A 183 -8.63 6.49 -18.24
CA HIS A 183 -9.39 7.02 -17.10
C HIS A 183 -9.28 6.17 -15.82
N HIS A 184 -8.18 5.38 -15.64
CA HIS A 184 -7.98 4.64 -14.41
C HIS A 184 -7.76 5.55 -13.18
N ASP A 185 -7.31 6.77 -13.37
CA ASP A 185 -7.20 7.84 -12.39
C ASP A 185 -8.58 8.20 -11.80
N VAL A 186 -9.53 8.54 -12.64
CA VAL A 186 -10.90 8.92 -12.23
C VAL A 186 -11.66 7.74 -11.62
N VAL A 187 -11.52 6.54 -12.22
CA VAL A 187 -12.14 5.31 -11.70
C VAL A 187 -11.49 4.91 -10.40
N GLY A 188 -10.16 4.95 -10.32
CA GLY A 188 -9.38 4.66 -9.12
C GLY A 188 -9.74 5.59 -7.96
N ALA A 189 -9.86 6.90 -8.19
CA ALA A 189 -10.27 7.86 -7.18
C ALA A 189 -11.66 7.55 -6.57
N LYS A 190 -12.62 7.15 -7.41
CA LYS A 190 -13.95 6.72 -6.93
C LYS A 190 -13.88 5.42 -6.11
N MET A 191 -13.06 4.47 -6.55
CA MET A 191 -12.82 3.21 -5.83
C MET A 191 -12.14 3.46 -4.49
N THR A 192 -11.10 4.29 -4.45
CA THR A 192 -10.39 4.74 -3.25
C THR A 192 -11.36 5.33 -2.23
N ARG A 193 -12.16 6.31 -2.66
CA ARG A 193 -13.17 6.94 -1.79
C ARG A 193 -14.15 5.93 -1.21
N LYS A 194 -14.64 4.99 -2.04
CA LYS A 194 -15.57 3.95 -1.60
C LYS A 194 -14.90 3.02 -0.57
N ARG A 195 -13.68 2.56 -0.85
CA ARG A 195 -12.95 1.63 0.05
C ARG A 195 -12.61 2.29 1.37
N MET A 196 -12.05 3.50 1.34
CA MET A 196 -11.65 4.20 2.55
C MET A 196 -12.85 4.58 3.44
N LYS A 197 -14.00 4.91 2.82
CA LYS A 197 -15.27 5.07 3.58
C LYS A 197 -15.71 3.78 4.25
N ALA A 198 -15.62 2.64 3.55
CA ALA A 198 -15.98 1.34 4.12
C ALA A 198 -15.02 0.91 5.26
N LEU A 199 -13.78 1.40 5.25
CA LEU A 199 -12.80 1.20 6.32
C LEU A 199 -12.86 2.29 7.40
N HIS A 200 -13.81 3.21 7.34
CA HIS A 200 -14.02 4.27 8.32
C HIS A 200 -12.79 5.16 8.55
N PHE A 201 -12.05 5.50 7.48
CA PHE A 201 -11.04 6.54 7.55
C PHE A 201 -11.66 7.92 7.76
N ASP A 202 -10.88 8.86 8.31
CA ASP A 202 -11.32 10.25 8.49
C ASP A 202 -11.58 10.93 7.15
N HIS A 203 -12.61 11.78 7.09
CA HIS A 203 -13.07 12.42 5.85
C HIS A 203 -11.96 13.19 5.12
N HIS A 204 -11.12 13.93 5.87
CA HIS A 204 -10.01 14.68 5.27
C HIS A 204 -8.97 13.76 4.61
N ILE A 205 -8.64 12.61 5.23
CA ILE A 205 -7.72 11.63 4.63
C ILE A 205 -8.35 11.01 3.38
N ILE A 206 -9.66 10.70 3.42
CA ILE A 206 -10.37 10.17 2.25
C ILE A 206 -10.34 11.15 1.09
N ASP A 207 -10.60 12.43 1.37
CA ASP A 207 -10.62 13.50 0.35
C ASP A 207 -9.23 13.68 -0.25
N ASP A 208 -8.19 13.80 0.58
CA ASP A 208 -6.82 14.01 0.16
C ASP A 208 -6.28 12.84 -0.67
N VAL A 209 -6.44 11.59 -0.19
CA VAL A 209 -5.96 10.40 -0.91
C VAL A 209 -6.71 10.22 -2.22
N SER A 210 -8.04 10.40 -2.22
CA SER A 210 -8.84 10.27 -3.44
C SER A 210 -8.46 11.31 -4.48
N GLU A 211 -8.14 12.55 -4.06
CA GLU A 211 -7.71 13.60 -4.96
C GLU A 211 -6.29 13.35 -5.49
N LEU A 212 -5.36 12.88 -4.66
CA LEU A 212 -4.03 12.46 -5.14
C LEU A 212 -4.13 11.36 -6.20
N VAL A 213 -4.99 10.36 -6.00
CA VAL A 213 -5.25 9.31 -6.99
C VAL A 213 -5.87 9.89 -8.27
N ASN A 214 -6.77 10.87 -8.17
CA ASN A 214 -7.37 11.56 -9.32
C ASN A 214 -6.33 12.36 -10.13
N LEU A 215 -5.36 12.95 -9.46
CA LEU A 215 -4.39 13.87 -10.06
C LEU A 215 -3.06 13.21 -10.49
N HIS A 216 -2.78 11.95 -10.12
CA HIS A 216 -1.45 11.36 -10.29
C HIS A 216 -0.95 11.35 -11.75
N LEU A 217 -1.85 11.32 -12.75
CA LEU A 217 -1.50 11.39 -14.16
C LEU A 217 -1.36 12.81 -14.71
N ARG A 218 -1.68 13.85 -13.93
CA ARG A 218 -1.67 15.23 -14.42
C ARG A 218 -0.35 15.66 -14.99
N PHE A 219 0.75 15.19 -14.41
CA PHE A 219 2.10 15.53 -14.87
C PHE A 219 2.53 14.74 -16.11
N HIS A 220 2.02 13.52 -16.33
CA HIS A 220 2.45 12.66 -17.44
C HIS A 220 2.12 13.24 -18.82
N GLY A 221 1.09 14.07 -18.93
CA GLY A 221 0.73 14.74 -20.19
C GLY A 221 1.66 15.89 -20.60
N TYR A 222 2.64 16.24 -19.75
CA TYR A 222 3.51 17.41 -19.98
C TYR A 222 4.99 17.04 -20.24
N VAL A 223 5.34 15.76 -20.16
CA VAL A 223 6.74 15.32 -20.34
C VAL A 223 7.23 15.45 -21.77
N ASP A 224 6.32 15.43 -22.75
CA ASP A 224 6.67 15.47 -24.18
C ASP A 224 6.67 16.90 -24.76
N GLU A 225 6.15 17.91 -24.04
CA GLU A 225 6.13 19.32 -24.45
C GLU A 225 6.57 20.25 -23.30
N PRO A 226 7.25 21.36 -23.59
CA PRO A 226 7.63 22.35 -22.57
C PRO A 226 6.40 22.91 -21.86
N TRP A 227 6.45 22.98 -20.54
CA TRP A 227 5.38 23.57 -19.75
C TRP A 227 5.18 25.03 -20.10
N THR A 228 3.93 25.40 -20.41
CA THR A 228 3.55 26.81 -20.48
C THR A 228 3.24 27.34 -19.08
N ASP A 229 3.45 28.62 -18.86
CA ASP A 229 3.06 29.28 -17.59
C ASP A 229 1.62 28.99 -17.16
N SER A 230 0.72 28.85 -18.12
CA SER A 230 -0.69 28.53 -17.85
C SER A 230 -0.87 27.10 -17.36
N ALA A 231 -0.05 26.15 -17.87
CA ALA A 231 -0.08 24.75 -17.42
C ALA A 231 0.46 24.62 -15.99
N VAL A 232 1.57 25.28 -15.68
CA VAL A 232 2.14 25.34 -14.32
C VAL A 232 1.11 25.92 -13.34
N ARG A 233 0.53 27.08 -13.66
CA ARG A 233 -0.49 27.71 -12.78
C ARG A 233 -1.70 26.81 -12.58
N ARG A 234 -2.12 26.08 -13.59
CA ARG A 234 -3.23 25.12 -13.48
C ARG A 234 -2.86 23.95 -12.57
N TYR A 235 -1.67 23.37 -12.75
CA TYR A 235 -1.19 22.29 -11.91
C TYR A 235 -1.13 22.69 -10.44
N VAL A 236 -0.51 23.83 -10.13
CA VAL A 236 -0.44 24.38 -8.76
C VAL A 236 -1.83 24.66 -8.19
N LYS A 237 -2.73 25.22 -9.01
CA LYS A 237 -4.11 25.50 -8.58
C LYS A 237 -4.88 24.22 -8.30
N ASP A 238 -4.80 23.21 -9.18
CA ASP A 238 -5.53 21.96 -9.07
C ASP A 238 -5.01 21.12 -7.89
N SER A 239 -3.69 21.14 -7.63
CA SER A 239 -3.08 20.42 -6.51
C SER A 239 -3.32 21.07 -5.14
N GLY A 240 -3.45 22.40 -5.09
CA GLY A 240 -3.73 23.14 -3.85
C GLY A 240 -2.79 22.72 -2.69
N HIS A 241 -3.35 22.38 -1.54
CA HIS A 241 -2.58 21.93 -0.36
C HIS A 241 -1.92 20.57 -0.53
N LEU A 242 -2.26 19.83 -1.59
CA LEU A 242 -1.66 18.51 -1.88
C LEU A 242 -0.41 18.60 -2.76
N TYR A 243 0.01 19.82 -3.17
CA TYR A 243 1.09 20.03 -4.12
C TYR A 243 2.36 19.21 -3.82
N GLU A 244 2.86 19.28 -2.59
CA GLU A 244 4.05 18.54 -2.18
C GLU A 244 3.86 17.01 -2.26
N ARG A 245 2.71 16.51 -1.79
CA ARG A 245 2.39 15.07 -1.86
C ARG A 245 2.20 14.61 -3.29
N LEU A 246 1.57 15.41 -4.14
CA LEU A 246 1.37 15.10 -5.55
C LEU A 246 2.71 15.02 -6.29
N ASN A 247 3.62 15.97 -6.05
CA ASN A 247 4.96 15.93 -6.62
C ASN A 247 5.73 14.67 -6.21
N ARG A 248 5.68 14.30 -4.92
CA ARG A 248 6.32 13.06 -4.43
C ARG A 248 5.69 11.82 -5.04
N LEU A 249 4.36 11.74 -5.12
CA LEU A 249 3.66 10.63 -5.75
C LEU A 249 4.05 10.51 -7.22
N THR A 250 4.05 11.62 -7.96
CA THR A 250 4.41 11.68 -9.38
C THR A 250 5.87 11.26 -9.60
N ARG A 251 6.81 11.72 -8.77
CA ARG A 251 8.22 11.29 -8.80
C ARG A 251 8.37 9.79 -8.50
N ALA A 252 7.62 9.27 -7.54
CA ALA A 252 7.62 7.86 -7.18
C ALA A 252 7.08 6.97 -8.33
N ASP A 253 6.03 7.41 -9.00
CA ASP A 253 5.39 6.72 -10.12
C ASP A 253 6.21 6.75 -11.41
N ALA A 254 7.09 7.74 -11.59
CA ALA A 254 7.97 7.86 -12.75
C ALA A 254 9.00 6.72 -12.82
N THR A 255 8.54 5.49 -13.15
CA THR A 255 9.34 4.25 -13.15
C THR A 255 9.98 3.93 -14.50
N THR A 256 10.28 4.96 -15.32
CA THR A 256 10.89 4.70 -16.63
C THR A 256 12.32 4.11 -16.48
N GLN A 257 12.60 3.01 -17.22
CA GLN A 257 13.94 2.44 -17.30
C GLN A 257 14.88 3.29 -18.17
N ASN A 258 14.34 4.25 -18.91
CA ASN A 258 15.13 5.15 -19.73
C ASN A 258 15.69 6.29 -18.87
N LYS A 259 16.97 6.19 -18.49
CA LYS A 259 17.68 7.18 -17.66
C LYS A 259 17.55 8.62 -18.19
N ARG A 260 17.50 8.82 -19.51
CA ARG A 260 17.35 10.14 -20.13
C ARG A 260 15.95 10.71 -19.88
N LYS A 261 14.90 9.86 -20.01
CA LYS A 261 13.53 10.28 -19.71
C LYS A 261 13.33 10.53 -18.20
N SER A 262 13.95 9.73 -17.32
CA SER A 262 13.94 9.96 -15.88
C SER A 262 14.56 11.31 -15.52
N LEU A 263 15.74 11.61 -16.06
CA LEU A 263 16.42 12.88 -15.80
C LEU A 263 15.62 14.08 -16.32
N MET A 264 15.03 13.98 -17.53
CA MET A 264 14.17 15.04 -18.09
C MET A 264 12.92 15.25 -17.21
N PHE A 265 12.37 14.17 -16.66
CA PHE A 265 11.21 14.23 -15.77
C PHE A 265 11.56 14.92 -14.44
N GLU A 266 12.70 14.56 -13.83
CA GLU A 266 13.20 15.21 -12.62
C GLU A 266 13.46 16.71 -12.85
N GLN A 267 14.16 17.06 -13.93
CA GLN A 267 14.45 18.46 -14.30
C GLN A 267 13.18 19.29 -14.60
N ALA A 268 12.11 18.66 -15.06
CA ALA A 268 10.85 19.35 -15.33
C ALA A 268 10.01 19.58 -14.05
N MET A 269 10.34 18.84 -12.97
CA MET A 269 9.66 18.98 -11.67
C MET A 269 10.39 19.92 -10.70
N ASP A 270 11.66 20.24 -10.94
CA ASP A 270 12.44 21.24 -10.20
C ASP A 270 12.17 22.64 -10.76
#